data_ce489de62be4286c5cc009b56968f341
#
_entry.id   ce489de62be4286c5cc009b56968f341
#
_cell.length_a   1.000
_cell.length_b   1.000
_cell.length_c   1.000
_cell.angle_alpha   90.00
_cell.angle_beta   90.00
_cell.angle_gamma   90.00
#
_symmetry.space_group_name_H-M   'P 1'
#
loop_
_entity.id
_entity.type
_entity.pdbx_description
1 polymer ?
#
loop_
_entity_poly.entity_id
_entity_poly.type
_entity_poly.pdbx_seq_one_letter_code
_entity_poly.pdbx_strand_id
1 'polypeptide(L)'
;MFQKIPNYIKYIFTNVFSLFVFVVFFRGFFYLFFADLENIPTEEIQKAISLGIRFDLKLAILTFFPLALIVLISNYRFFKNSVYKRIAAIYLVLAYLILTLFYLFDFGYYEYLAIRLDASSLRFLSNFKISSQVLLESYPVYKGVLGLSILSFIIYKYIMFVYDLFSKTSQEIIKKLKAVFFILTILLFSFGIYNSITYYPLRWSEAFFSKKNSVNQFALNPVLYFFDSFAFRSEGADIEKFKLYYPVIAKHLNLPVDTINFTKKVIFKEPYKEKPNVVFVMLESTGTATMSYYGNPLNSSPKMDSIIKESLSFSKFYVHKPGTAGSVFASITGLPDIEDVKTASRNPMIIDQRIIFDQYKGYEKLYFLGGS
;
A
#
# COMPACT_ATOMS: atom_id res chain seq x y z
N MET A 1 27.52 18.46 -22.67
CA MET A 1 26.07 18.62 -22.49
C MET A 1 25.70 19.03 -21.04
N PHE A 2 26.28 18.42 -20.02
CA PHE A 2 26.01 18.72 -18.58
C PHE A 2 26.31 20.15 -18.12
N GLN A 3 27.21 20.88 -18.76
CA GLN A 3 27.53 22.29 -18.42
C GLN A 3 26.40 23.29 -18.71
N LYS A 4 25.42 22.92 -19.57
CA LYS A 4 24.29 23.80 -19.95
C LYS A 4 23.07 23.64 -19.01
N ILE A 5 23.08 22.67 -18.09
CA ILE A 5 21.96 22.47 -17.14
C ILE A 5 22.10 23.48 -15.99
N PRO A 6 21.02 24.23 -15.66
CA PRO A 6 21.01 25.19 -14.56
C PRO A 6 21.35 24.57 -13.21
N ASN A 7 22.07 25.28 -12.37
CA ASN A 7 22.45 24.77 -11.04
C ASN A 7 21.26 24.44 -10.13
N TYR A 8 20.17 25.19 -10.23
CA TYR A 8 18.96 24.87 -9.46
C TYR A 8 18.33 23.53 -9.89
N ILE A 9 18.43 23.15 -11.16
CA ILE A 9 18.00 21.84 -11.66
C ILE A 9 18.94 20.75 -11.14
N LYS A 10 20.25 20.97 -11.24
CA LYS A 10 21.25 20.02 -10.67
C LYS A 10 21.01 19.81 -9.18
N TYR A 11 20.74 20.89 -8.43
CA TYR A 11 20.42 20.84 -7.00
C TYR A 11 19.20 19.96 -6.73
N ILE A 12 18.11 20.10 -7.52
CA ILE A 12 16.91 19.26 -7.39
C ILE A 12 17.27 17.78 -7.56
N PHE A 13 17.89 17.44 -8.69
CA PHE A 13 18.19 16.03 -8.97
C PHE A 13 19.22 15.42 -8.00
N THR A 14 20.21 16.20 -7.55
CA THR A 14 21.17 15.74 -6.53
C THR A 14 20.47 15.40 -5.23
N ASN A 15 19.55 16.25 -4.75
CA ASN A 15 18.84 15.97 -3.50
C ASN A 15 17.83 14.81 -3.64
N VAL A 16 17.13 14.69 -4.77
CA VAL A 16 16.26 13.53 -5.05
C VAL A 16 17.08 12.24 -5.07
N PHE A 17 18.23 12.25 -5.75
CA PHE A 17 19.13 11.11 -5.80
C PHE A 17 19.68 10.76 -4.41
N SER A 18 20.04 11.75 -3.62
CA SER A 18 20.53 11.54 -2.23
C SER A 18 19.45 10.92 -1.33
N LEU A 19 18.21 11.41 -1.42
CA LEU A 19 17.07 10.81 -0.72
C LEU A 19 16.80 9.39 -1.19
N PHE A 20 16.86 9.16 -2.49
CA PHE A 20 16.70 7.83 -3.05
C PHE A 20 17.76 6.85 -2.51
N VAL A 21 19.03 7.20 -2.55
CA VAL A 21 20.13 6.39 -2.01
C VAL A 21 19.92 6.15 -0.51
N PHE A 22 19.49 7.16 0.22
CA PHE A 22 19.21 7.05 1.66
C PHE A 22 18.09 6.03 1.95
N VAL A 23 17.00 6.06 1.19
CA VAL A 23 15.89 5.12 1.34
C VAL A 23 16.31 3.69 0.93
N VAL A 24 17.05 3.56 -0.17
CA VAL A 24 17.61 2.27 -0.62
C VAL A 24 18.56 1.67 0.42
N PHE A 25 19.30 2.50 1.16
CA PHE A 25 20.14 2.03 2.27
C PHE A 25 19.31 1.29 3.34
N PHE A 26 18.15 1.82 3.73
CA PHE A 26 17.26 1.12 4.67
C PHE A 26 16.67 -0.17 4.08
N ARG A 27 16.41 -0.21 2.77
CA ARG A 27 16.02 -1.46 2.09
C ARG A 27 17.13 -2.50 2.15
N GLY A 28 18.38 -2.09 1.91
CA GLY A 28 19.54 -2.96 2.05
C GLY A 28 19.69 -3.48 3.49
N PHE A 29 19.47 -2.62 4.47
CA PHE A 29 19.47 -3.01 5.88
C PHE A 29 18.35 -4.02 6.17
N PHE A 30 17.13 -3.78 5.69
CA PHE A 30 16.03 -4.72 5.82
C PHE A 30 16.36 -6.09 5.18
N TYR A 31 16.97 -6.09 3.99
CA TYR A 31 17.42 -7.30 3.31
C TYR A 31 18.38 -8.12 4.17
N LEU A 32 19.34 -7.46 4.80
CA LEU A 32 20.40 -8.14 5.55
C LEU A 32 19.93 -8.69 6.90
N PHE A 33 18.97 -8.06 7.56
CA PHE A 33 18.63 -8.35 8.96
C PHE A 33 17.21 -8.92 9.16
N PHE A 34 16.30 -8.73 8.22
CA PHE A 34 14.89 -9.06 8.41
C PHE A 34 14.28 -9.92 7.29
N ALA A 35 14.82 -9.83 6.07
CA ALA A 35 14.22 -10.55 4.95
C ALA A 35 14.64 -12.02 4.96
N ASP A 36 13.71 -12.91 5.26
CA ASP A 36 13.89 -14.35 5.05
C ASP A 36 13.60 -14.67 3.58
N LEU A 37 14.66 -14.81 2.79
CA LEU A 37 14.61 -15.10 1.35
C LEU A 37 15.24 -16.45 1.01
N GLU A 38 15.39 -17.34 1.99
CA GLU A 38 15.89 -18.69 1.75
C GLU A 38 14.92 -19.50 0.89
N ASN A 39 15.46 -20.26 -0.05
CA ASN A 39 14.72 -21.10 -0.98
C ASN A 39 13.68 -20.36 -1.85
N ILE A 40 13.90 -19.07 -2.11
CA ILE A 40 13.08 -18.27 -3.02
C ILE A 40 13.69 -18.30 -4.43
N PRO A 41 12.88 -18.49 -5.48
CA PRO A 41 13.33 -18.36 -6.86
C PRO A 41 13.97 -17.00 -7.12
N THR A 42 15.12 -16.99 -7.82
CA THR A 42 15.87 -15.77 -8.12
C THR A 42 15.01 -14.73 -8.86
N GLU A 43 14.10 -15.18 -9.70
CA GLU A 43 13.17 -14.31 -10.44
C GLU A 43 12.24 -13.53 -9.49
N GLU A 44 11.74 -14.16 -8.43
CA GLU A 44 10.89 -13.49 -7.45
C GLU A 44 11.69 -12.45 -6.65
N ILE A 45 12.94 -12.77 -6.29
CA ILE A 45 13.83 -11.82 -5.58
C ILE A 45 14.15 -10.63 -6.49
N GLN A 46 14.48 -10.86 -7.76
CA GLN A 46 14.74 -9.77 -8.72
C GLN A 46 13.52 -8.88 -8.92
N LYS A 47 12.33 -9.48 -9.00
CA LYS A 47 11.07 -8.73 -9.09
C LYS A 47 10.83 -7.90 -7.83
N ALA A 48 11.06 -8.45 -6.64
CA ALA A 48 10.93 -7.73 -5.37
C ALA A 48 11.89 -6.55 -5.28
N ILE A 49 13.15 -6.73 -5.68
CA ILE A 49 14.15 -5.65 -5.73
C ILE A 49 13.71 -4.56 -6.72
N SER A 50 13.30 -4.94 -7.93
CA SER A 50 12.87 -4.00 -8.96
C SER A 50 11.68 -3.16 -8.50
N LEU A 51 10.65 -3.80 -7.94
CA LEU A 51 9.49 -3.10 -7.38
C LEU A 51 9.87 -2.21 -6.20
N GLY A 52 10.71 -2.72 -5.30
CA GLY A 52 11.18 -1.99 -4.15
C GLY A 52 11.93 -0.70 -4.52
N ILE A 53 12.87 -0.78 -5.47
CA ILE A 53 13.61 0.39 -5.98
C ILE A 53 12.66 1.42 -6.62
N ARG A 54 11.63 0.96 -7.31
CA ARG A 54 10.61 1.84 -7.91
C ARG A 54 9.79 2.56 -6.83
N PHE A 55 9.39 1.87 -5.76
CA PHE A 55 8.74 2.49 -4.62
C PHE A 55 9.65 3.50 -3.90
N ASP A 56 10.93 3.16 -3.72
CA ASP A 56 11.90 4.04 -3.06
C ASP A 56 12.14 5.32 -3.86
N LEU A 57 12.24 5.21 -5.18
CA LEU A 57 12.33 6.38 -6.07
C LEU A 57 11.08 7.26 -5.98
N LYS A 58 9.89 6.65 -5.98
CA LYS A 58 8.62 7.36 -5.80
C LYS A 58 8.59 8.12 -4.48
N LEU A 59 9.01 7.49 -3.38
CA LEU A 59 9.10 8.15 -2.07
C LEU A 59 10.07 9.32 -2.08
N ALA A 60 11.27 9.15 -2.64
CA ALA A 60 12.28 10.20 -2.72
C ALA A 60 11.77 11.44 -3.49
N ILE A 61 11.11 11.21 -4.63
CA ILE A 61 10.49 12.27 -5.42
C ILE A 61 9.39 12.98 -4.63
N LEU A 62 8.46 12.23 -4.02
CA LEU A 62 7.36 12.78 -3.22
C LEU A 62 7.89 13.61 -2.04
N THR A 63 8.91 13.10 -1.35
CA THR A 63 9.54 13.80 -0.22
C THR A 63 10.20 15.12 -0.66
N PHE A 64 10.85 15.16 -1.81
CA PHE A 64 11.51 16.37 -2.26
C PHE A 64 10.59 17.34 -3.02
N PHE A 65 9.42 16.88 -3.47
CA PHE A 65 8.52 17.64 -4.37
C PHE A 65 8.14 19.03 -3.84
N PRO A 66 7.77 19.25 -2.57
CA PRO A 66 7.45 20.59 -2.07
C PRO A 66 8.63 21.57 -2.19
N LEU A 67 9.84 21.11 -1.84
CA LEU A 67 11.03 21.94 -1.97
C LEU A 67 11.42 22.14 -3.43
N ALA A 68 11.22 21.14 -4.30
CA ALA A 68 11.46 21.28 -5.73
C ALA A 68 10.61 22.38 -6.34
N LEU A 69 9.34 22.51 -5.95
CA LEU A 69 8.47 23.60 -6.42
C LEU A 69 9.02 24.97 -6.01
N ILE A 70 9.47 25.14 -4.76
CA ILE A 70 10.09 26.37 -4.29
C ILE A 70 11.34 26.69 -5.11
N VAL A 71 12.20 25.69 -5.36
CA VAL A 71 13.44 25.85 -6.15
C VAL A 71 13.12 26.21 -7.60
N LEU A 72 12.14 25.56 -8.22
CA LEU A 72 11.75 25.82 -9.62
C LEU A 72 11.17 27.23 -9.80
N ILE A 73 10.31 27.67 -8.89
CA ILE A 73 9.70 29.01 -8.93
C ILE A 73 10.75 30.09 -8.70
N SER A 74 11.61 29.88 -7.68
CA SER A 74 12.65 30.87 -7.30
C SER A 74 13.85 30.82 -8.23
N ASN A 75 14.13 29.69 -8.89
CA ASN A 75 15.26 29.38 -9.76
C ASN A 75 16.60 29.86 -9.17
N TYR A 76 17.39 30.70 -9.92
CA TYR A 76 18.70 31.21 -9.43
C TYR A 76 18.58 32.08 -8.16
N ARG A 77 17.41 32.74 -7.92
CA ARG A 77 17.16 33.54 -6.71
C ARG A 77 17.13 32.67 -5.44
N PHE A 78 16.85 31.39 -5.58
CA PHE A 78 16.90 30.46 -4.48
C PHE A 78 18.23 30.46 -3.73
N PHE A 79 19.33 30.57 -4.47
CA PHE A 79 20.67 30.61 -3.88
C PHE A 79 21.13 32.01 -3.38
N LYS A 80 20.41 33.09 -3.76
CA LYS A 80 20.76 34.45 -3.34
C LYS A 80 20.11 34.87 -2.01
N ASN A 81 19.08 34.14 -1.55
CA ASN A 81 18.33 34.54 -0.38
C ASN A 81 18.59 33.57 0.77
N SER A 82 19.05 34.10 1.91
CA SER A 82 19.33 33.31 3.13
C SER A 82 18.11 32.64 3.71
N VAL A 83 16.89 33.13 3.46
CA VAL A 83 15.64 32.54 3.89
C VAL A 83 15.44 31.16 3.21
N TYR A 84 15.66 31.10 1.90
CA TYR A 84 15.56 29.83 1.17
C TYR A 84 16.61 28.80 1.64
N LYS A 85 17.81 29.26 1.97
CA LYS A 85 18.85 28.39 2.55
C LYS A 85 18.38 27.76 3.86
N ARG A 86 17.76 28.56 4.75
CA ARG A 86 17.21 28.07 6.04
C ARG A 86 16.04 27.13 5.83
N ILE A 87 15.10 27.49 4.94
CA ILE A 87 13.94 26.64 4.63
C ILE A 87 14.41 25.27 4.10
N ALA A 88 15.34 25.28 3.13
CA ALA A 88 15.88 24.03 2.58
C ALA A 88 16.58 23.19 3.65
N ALA A 89 17.39 23.82 4.54
CA ALA A 89 18.06 23.12 5.61
C ALA A 89 17.09 22.46 6.60
N ILE A 90 16.14 23.26 7.11
CA ILE A 90 15.15 22.76 8.07
C ILE A 90 14.30 21.66 7.44
N TYR A 91 13.78 21.91 6.24
CA TYR A 91 12.93 20.95 5.54
C TYR A 91 13.64 19.62 5.31
N LEU A 92 14.86 19.64 4.76
CA LEU A 92 15.57 18.40 4.44
C LEU A 92 16.05 17.66 5.70
N VAL A 93 16.54 18.37 6.73
CA VAL A 93 16.90 17.72 8.00
C VAL A 93 15.69 17.04 8.60
N LEU A 94 14.54 17.70 8.66
CA LEU A 94 13.30 17.11 9.17
C LEU A 94 12.86 15.94 8.30
N ALA A 95 12.92 16.02 6.98
CA ALA A 95 12.56 14.94 6.08
C ALA A 95 13.42 13.69 6.32
N TYR A 96 14.74 13.83 6.38
CA TYR A 96 15.64 12.71 6.68
C TYR A 96 15.41 12.11 8.07
N LEU A 97 15.16 12.96 9.08
CA LEU A 97 14.86 12.50 10.45
C LEU A 97 13.55 11.72 10.52
N ILE A 98 12.48 12.28 9.92
CA ILE A 98 11.18 11.62 9.89
C ILE A 98 11.27 10.28 9.17
N LEU A 99 11.98 10.21 8.04
CA LEU A 99 12.21 8.96 7.34
C LEU A 99 13.00 7.98 8.21
N THR A 100 14.07 8.43 8.87
CA THR A 100 14.85 7.57 9.78
C THR A 100 13.98 6.98 10.87
N LEU A 101 13.21 7.83 11.58
CA LEU A 101 12.31 7.38 12.64
C LEU A 101 11.27 6.40 12.11
N PHE A 102 10.73 6.67 10.92
CA PHE A 102 9.75 5.80 10.31
C PHE A 102 10.31 4.39 10.02
N TYR A 103 11.53 4.31 9.47
CA TYR A 103 12.20 3.03 9.23
C TYR A 103 12.59 2.31 10.52
N LEU A 104 13.01 3.03 11.57
CA LEU A 104 13.30 2.42 12.86
C LEU A 104 12.04 1.81 13.50
N PHE A 105 10.92 2.53 13.45
CA PHE A 105 9.64 1.98 13.92
C PHE A 105 9.17 0.80 13.06
N ASP A 106 9.34 0.88 11.76
CA ASP A 106 9.00 -0.21 10.86
C ASP A 106 9.80 -1.48 11.13
N PHE A 107 11.09 -1.37 11.41
CA PHE A 107 11.93 -2.53 11.73
C PHE A 107 11.48 -3.20 13.03
N GLY A 108 11.23 -2.43 14.10
CA GLY A 108 10.71 -2.99 15.34
C GLY A 108 9.31 -3.59 15.19
N TYR A 109 8.46 -2.97 14.37
CA TYR A 109 7.13 -3.50 14.05
C TYR A 109 7.20 -4.80 13.26
N TYR A 110 8.10 -4.86 12.27
CA TYR A 110 8.33 -6.06 11.45
C TYR A 110 8.91 -7.22 12.26
N GLU A 111 9.86 -6.95 13.15
CA GLU A 111 10.45 -7.96 14.04
C GLU A 111 9.39 -8.65 14.89
N TYR A 112 8.36 -7.91 15.31
CA TYR A 112 7.30 -8.43 16.16
C TYR A 112 6.15 -9.09 15.39
N LEU A 113 5.72 -8.52 14.25
CA LEU A 113 4.50 -8.92 13.53
C LEU A 113 4.76 -9.56 12.16
N ALA A 114 6.00 -9.55 11.66
CA ALA A 114 6.39 -10.00 10.32
C ALA A 114 5.61 -9.33 9.16
N ILE A 115 5.12 -8.09 9.41
CA ILE A 115 4.49 -7.22 8.41
C ILE A 115 5.08 -5.82 8.49
N ARG A 116 5.09 -5.09 7.37
CA ARG A 116 5.55 -3.69 7.33
C ARG A 116 4.61 -2.80 8.12
N LEU A 117 5.13 -1.68 8.61
CA LEU A 117 4.38 -0.71 9.38
C LEU A 117 3.15 -0.22 8.59
N ASP A 118 1.98 -0.36 9.16
CA ASP A 118 0.70 0.09 8.62
C ASP A 118 -0.06 0.99 9.60
N ALA A 119 -1.21 1.54 9.17
CA ALA A 119 -2.00 2.46 9.97
C ALA A 119 -2.60 1.83 11.24
N SER A 120 -2.65 0.50 11.36
CA SER A 120 -3.13 -0.16 12.58
C SER A 120 -2.18 0.09 13.76
N SER A 121 -0.91 0.37 13.46
CA SER A 121 0.09 0.73 14.47
C SER A 121 -0.28 1.98 15.27
N LEU A 122 -1.12 2.87 14.73
CA LEU A 122 -1.59 4.07 15.42
C LEU A 122 -2.41 3.76 16.69
N ARG A 123 -2.94 2.54 16.82
CA ARG A 123 -3.59 2.08 18.07
C ARG A 123 -2.65 2.12 19.27
N PHE A 124 -1.35 1.99 19.06
CA PHE A 124 -0.38 2.10 20.15
C PHE A 124 -0.27 3.53 20.70
N LEU A 125 -0.66 4.54 19.92
CA LEU A 125 -0.71 5.93 20.39
C LEU A 125 -1.89 6.21 21.31
N SER A 126 -2.97 5.41 21.25
CA SER A 126 -4.13 5.59 22.16
C SER A 126 -3.76 5.33 23.63
N ASN A 127 -2.74 4.50 23.88
CA ASN A 127 -2.22 4.21 25.21
C ASN A 127 -0.77 4.69 25.35
N PHE A 128 -0.53 5.96 25.00
CA PHE A 128 0.81 6.55 24.90
C PHE A 128 1.68 6.32 26.15
N LYS A 129 1.10 6.38 27.35
CA LYS A 129 1.85 6.14 28.60
C LYS A 129 2.42 4.74 28.67
N ILE A 130 1.63 3.72 28.35
CA ILE A 130 2.06 2.32 28.36
C ILE A 130 3.07 2.08 27.22
N SER A 131 2.77 2.55 26.02
CA SER A 131 3.64 2.36 24.87
C SER A 131 5.00 3.05 25.04
N SER A 132 5.04 4.24 25.62
CA SER A 132 6.31 4.93 25.91
C SER A 132 7.13 4.23 26.99
N GLN A 133 6.48 3.68 28.01
CA GLN A 133 7.15 2.91 29.06
C GLN A 133 7.79 1.64 28.47
N VAL A 134 7.02 0.87 27.69
CA VAL A 134 7.53 -0.33 27.00
C VAL A 134 8.69 0.02 26.07
N LEU A 135 8.61 1.12 25.36
CA LEU A 135 9.69 1.57 24.47
C LEU A 135 10.97 1.89 25.24
N LEU A 136 10.86 2.59 26.40
CA LEU A 136 12.01 2.94 27.24
C LEU A 136 12.63 1.73 27.94
N GLU A 137 11.82 0.73 28.30
CA GLU A 137 12.29 -0.50 28.95
C GLU A 137 12.89 -1.50 27.97
N SER A 138 12.32 -1.59 26.74
CA SER A 138 12.72 -2.60 25.76
C SER A 138 13.86 -2.14 24.83
N TYR A 139 14.04 -0.84 24.62
CA TYR A 139 14.99 -0.31 23.66
C TYR A 139 15.95 0.71 24.30
N PRO A 140 17.21 0.77 23.86
CA PRO A 140 18.19 1.73 24.37
C PRO A 140 17.94 3.15 23.82
N VAL A 141 16.81 3.76 24.19
CA VAL A 141 16.31 5.05 23.65
C VAL A 141 17.37 6.16 23.75
N TYR A 142 18.13 6.23 24.85
CA TYR A 142 19.18 7.26 25.00
C TYR A 142 20.27 7.13 23.92
N LYS A 143 20.69 5.90 23.58
CA LYS A 143 21.64 5.67 22.49
C LYS A 143 21.03 6.03 21.15
N GLY A 144 19.73 5.75 20.97
CA GLY A 144 18.97 6.12 19.78
C GLY A 144 18.92 7.65 19.58
N VAL A 145 18.61 8.41 20.63
CA VAL A 145 18.58 9.88 20.60
C VAL A 145 19.95 10.46 20.27
N LEU A 146 21.02 9.92 20.88
CA LEU A 146 22.38 10.33 20.55
C LEU A 146 22.72 10.05 19.08
N GLY A 147 22.39 8.85 18.59
CA GLY A 147 22.59 8.46 17.18
C GLY A 147 21.83 9.36 16.21
N LEU A 148 20.56 9.68 16.50
CA LEU A 148 19.76 10.61 15.72
C LEU A 148 20.32 12.03 15.72
N SER A 149 20.88 12.49 16.84
CA SER A 149 21.53 13.80 16.95
C SER A 149 22.79 13.88 16.09
N ILE A 150 23.63 12.84 16.13
CA ILE A 150 24.82 12.75 15.28
C ILE A 150 24.42 12.68 13.80
N LEU A 151 23.45 11.84 13.46
CA LEU A 151 22.93 11.72 12.09
C LEU A 151 22.40 13.06 11.59
N SER A 152 21.63 13.79 12.41
CA SER A 152 21.09 15.11 12.08
C SER A 152 22.19 16.11 11.76
N PHE A 153 23.27 16.10 12.54
CA PHE A 153 24.42 16.95 12.32
C PHE A 153 25.14 16.62 11.00
N ILE A 154 25.33 15.34 10.71
CA ILE A 154 25.95 14.88 9.45
C ILE A 154 25.07 15.28 8.26
N ILE A 155 23.76 15.04 8.34
CA ILE A 155 22.80 15.42 7.29
C ILE A 155 22.80 16.94 7.09
N TYR A 156 22.79 17.72 8.16
CA TYR A 156 22.85 19.19 8.07
C TYR A 156 24.12 19.64 7.35
N LYS A 157 25.28 19.08 7.70
CA LYS A 157 26.56 19.41 7.03
C LYS A 157 26.52 19.03 5.55
N TYR A 158 25.97 17.86 5.22
CA TYR A 158 25.80 17.43 3.84
C TYR A 158 24.89 18.38 3.04
N ILE A 159 23.73 18.75 3.61
CA ILE A 159 22.79 19.68 2.97
C ILE A 159 23.46 21.04 2.70
N MET A 160 24.21 21.55 3.68
CA MET A 160 24.95 22.81 3.51
C MET A 160 26.01 22.68 2.43
N PHE A 161 26.76 21.60 2.39
CA PHE A 161 27.75 21.32 1.36
C PHE A 161 27.11 21.32 -0.04
N VAL A 162 26.00 20.58 -0.23
CA VAL A 162 25.29 20.52 -1.52
C VAL A 162 24.72 21.89 -1.91
N TYR A 163 24.15 22.62 -0.95
CA TYR A 163 23.66 23.98 -1.22
C TYR A 163 24.78 24.90 -1.69
N ASP A 164 25.90 24.93 -0.97
CA ASP A 164 27.03 25.81 -1.26
C ASP A 164 27.71 25.41 -2.58
N LEU A 165 27.77 24.15 -2.93
CA LEU A 165 28.29 23.65 -4.20
C LEU A 165 27.57 24.26 -5.41
N PHE A 166 26.23 24.35 -5.35
CA PHE A 166 25.43 24.88 -6.47
C PHE A 166 25.19 26.40 -6.39
N SER A 167 25.38 26.99 -5.22
CA SER A 167 25.19 28.43 -5.05
C SER A 167 26.30 29.27 -5.68
N LYS A 168 27.56 28.81 -5.63
CA LYS A 168 28.75 29.54 -6.06
C LYS A 168 28.74 29.93 -7.55
N THR A 169 28.13 29.15 -8.40
CA THR A 169 28.13 29.30 -9.86
C THR A 169 26.72 29.52 -10.44
N SER A 170 25.77 29.93 -9.59
CA SER A 170 24.37 30.09 -10.01
C SER A 170 24.20 31.36 -10.87
N GLN A 171 23.81 31.19 -12.13
CA GLN A 171 23.60 32.24 -13.11
C GLN A 171 22.14 32.40 -13.49
N GLU A 172 21.80 33.62 -13.92
CA GLU A 172 20.47 33.88 -14.50
C GLU A 172 20.37 33.30 -15.91
N ILE A 173 19.21 32.72 -16.20
CA ILE A 173 18.94 32.03 -17.46
C ILE A 173 17.80 32.73 -18.19
N ILE A 174 17.82 32.63 -19.53
CA ILE A 174 16.80 33.18 -20.42
C ILE A 174 15.42 32.62 -20.06
N LYS A 175 14.39 33.49 -20.04
CA LYS A 175 13.01 33.10 -19.62
C LYS A 175 12.48 31.86 -20.32
N LYS A 176 12.69 31.72 -21.64
CA LYS A 176 12.25 30.53 -22.40
C LYS A 176 12.86 29.23 -21.88
N LEU A 177 14.15 29.22 -21.57
CA LEU A 177 14.82 28.03 -21.01
C LEU A 177 14.33 27.71 -19.61
N LYS A 178 13.96 28.69 -18.78
CA LYS A 178 13.38 28.48 -17.46
C LYS A 178 12.07 27.67 -17.56
N ALA A 179 11.16 28.05 -18.47
CA ALA A 179 9.91 27.40 -18.71
C ALA A 179 10.12 25.94 -19.19
N VAL A 180 11.06 25.73 -20.10
CA VAL A 180 11.40 24.37 -20.58
C VAL A 180 11.88 23.47 -19.44
N PHE A 181 12.83 23.94 -18.62
CA PHE A 181 13.33 23.16 -17.49
C PHE A 181 12.26 22.94 -16.41
N PHE A 182 11.39 23.92 -16.18
CA PHE A 182 10.25 23.77 -15.28
C PHE A 182 9.32 22.64 -15.73
N ILE A 183 8.84 22.71 -16.98
CA ILE A 183 7.94 21.71 -17.56
C ILE A 183 8.60 20.32 -17.57
N LEU A 184 9.85 20.24 -18.02
CA LEU A 184 10.57 18.96 -18.09
C LEU A 184 10.76 18.35 -16.69
N THR A 185 11.07 19.14 -15.67
CA THR A 185 11.21 18.64 -14.29
C THR A 185 9.87 18.14 -13.75
N ILE A 186 8.78 18.87 -13.99
CA ILE A 186 7.44 18.42 -13.57
C ILE A 186 7.05 17.13 -14.29
N LEU A 187 7.30 17.02 -15.59
CA LEU A 187 7.02 15.78 -16.35
C LEU A 187 7.83 14.59 -15.82
N LEU A 188 9.12 14.78 -15.54
CA LEU A 188 9.97 13.74 -14.97
C LEU A 188 9.51 13.33 -13.56
N PHE A 189 9.09 14.28 -12.74
CA PHE A 189 8.54 13.99 -11.42
C PHE A 189 7.20 13.24 -11.53
N SER A 190 6.31 13.69 -12.42
CA SER A 190 5.05 13.01 -12.68
C SER A 190 5.27 11.57 -13.14
N PHE A 191 6.22 11.35 -14.05
CA PHE A 191 6.59 10.02 -14.51
C PHE A 191 7.18 9.17 -13.37
N GLY A 192 8.07 9.74 -12.56
CA GLY A 192 8.67 9.03 -11.41
C GLY A 192 7.68 8.74 -10.28
N ILE A 193 6.62 9.54 -10.11
CA ILE A 193 5.53 9.28 -9.16
C ILE A 193 4.58 8.22 -9.71
N TYR A 194 4.21 8.32 -10.99
CA TYR A 194 3.38 7.32 -11.67
C TYR A 194 4.08 5.96 -11.71
N ASN A 195 5.33 5.95 -12.07
CA ASN A 195 6.31 4.86 -12.01
C ASN A 195 5.79 3.51 -12.53
N SER A 196 5.00 3.54 -13.59
CA SER A 196 4.46 2.38 -14.28
C SER A 196 4.35 2.66 -15.78
N ILE A 197 4.45 1.62 -16.59
CA ILE A 197 4.21 1.70 -18.05
C ILE A 197 2.79 1.24 -18.38
N THR A 198 2.07 0.71 -17.38
CA THR A 198 0.70 0.22 -17.54
C THR A 198 -0.32 1.34 -17.36
N TYR A 199 -1.60 1.03 -17.58
CA TYR A 199 -2.71 1.97 -17.41
C TYR A 199 -2.83 2.51 -15.97
N TYR A 200 -2.33 1.77 -14.97
CA TYR A 200 -2.39 2.16 -13.55
C TYR A 200 -1.03 2.57 -13.02
N PRO A 201 -0.98 3.59 -12.11
CA PRO A 201 0.25 3.94 -11.41
C PRO A 201 0.70 2.79 -10.50
N LEU A 202 2.00 2.78 -10.16
CA LEU A 202 2.56 1.82 -9.21
C LEU A 202 1.80 1.86 -7.88
N ARG A 203 1.23 0.71 -7.48
CA ARG A 203 0.40 0.53 -6.28
C ARG A 203 1.03 -0.49 -5.34
N TRP A 204 0.75 -0.38 -4.05
CA TRP A 204 1.19 -1.34 -3.04
C TRP A 204 0.84 -2.80 -3.40
N SER A 205 -0.32 -3.04 -4.04
CA SER A 205 -0.78 -4.37 -4.42
C SER A 205 0.14 -5.11 -5.40
N GLU A 206 0.96 -4.40 -6.17
CA GLU A 206 1.95 -5.03 -7.05
C GLU A 206 3.07 -5.75 -6.29
N ALA A 207 3.27 -5.40 -5.01
CA ALA A 207 4.24 -6.07 -4.15
C ALA A 207 3.77 -7.47 -3.67
N PHE A 208 2.46 -7.77 -3.77
CA PHE A 208 1.88 -9.05 -3.34
C PHE A 208 1.79 -10.04 -4.49
N PHE A 209 2.92 -10.50 -4.99
CA PHE A 209 3.01 -11.41 -6.12
C PHE A 209 3.58 -12.79 -5.77
N SER A 210 4.24 -12.93 -4.63
CA SER A 210 4.84 -14.18 -4.17
C SER A 210 3.91 -14.89 -3.16
N LYS A 211 4.00 -16.21 -3.12
CA LYS A 211 3.37 -17.03 -2.07
C LYS A 211 4.05 -16.86 -0.70
N LYS A 212 5.30 -16.39 -0.68
CA LYS A 212 6.05 -16.12 0.54
C LYS A 212 5.86 -14.67 0.96
N ASN A 213 5.28 -14.46 2.14
CA ASN A 213 5.02 -13.12 2.66
C ASN A 213 6.29 -12.27 2.81
N SER A 214 7.41 -12.88 3.23
CA SER A 214 8.69 -12.17 3.37
C SER A 214 9.15 -11.47 2.09
N VAL A 215 8.95 -12.09 0.92
CA VAL A 215 9.25 -11.50 -0.39
C VAL A 215 8.37 -10.28 -0.67
N ASN A 216 7.07 -10.40 -0.39
CA ASN A 216 6.11 -9.32 -0.58
C ASN A 216 6.43 -8.14 0.34
N GLN A 217 6.74 -8.41 1.60
CA GLN A 217 7.13 -7.39 2.58
C GLN A 217 8.47 -6.72 2.21
N PHE A 218 9.41 -7.46 1.63
CA PHE A 218 10.66 -6.90 1.13
C PHE A 218 10.45 -5.98 -0.07
N ALA A 219 9.49 -6.28 -0.95
CA ALA A 219 9.16 -5.43 -2.10
C ALA A 219 8.50 -4.10 -1.69
N LEU A 220 7.74 -4.06 -0.59
CA LEU A 220 7.06 -2.86 -0.11
C LEU A 220 8.02 -1.75 0.33
N ASN A 221 7.56 -0.50 0.23
CA ASN A 221 8.14 0.63 0.95
C ASN A 221 7.23 0.96 2.14
N PRO A 222 7.73 0.94 3.40
CA PRO A 222 6.89 1.05 4.58
C PRO A 222 6.19 2.41 4.69
N VAL A 223 6.84 3.48 4.26
CA VAL A 223 6.26 4.83 4.34
C VAL A 223 5.05 4.93 3.41
N LEU A 224 5.20 4.52 2.15
CA LEU A 224 4.10 4.55 1.18
C LEU A 224 2.98 3.60 1.60
N TYR A 225 3.33 2.41 2.07
CA TYR A 225 2.37 1.41 2.54
C TYR A 225 1.55 1.91 3.74
N PHE A 226 2.20 2.57 4.70
CA PHE A 226 1.52 3.20 5.82
C PHE A 226 0.47 4.22 5.36
N PHE A 227 0.82 5.14 4.45
CA PHE A 227 -0.13 6.13 3.94
C PHE A 227 -1.24 5.50 3.09
N ASP A 228 -0.94 4.45 2.33
CA ASP A 228 -1.97 3.71 1.59
C ASP A 228 -2.96 3.01 2.55
N SER A 229 -2.48 2.48 3.66
CA SER A 229 -3.31 1.84 4.69
C SER A 229 -4.10 2.85 5.53
N PHE A 230 -3.64 4.09 5.67
CA PHE A 230 -4.28 5.12 6.49
C PHE A 230 -5.73 5.41 6.06
N ALA A 231 -6.01 5.32 4.75
CA ALA A 231 -7.35 5.54 4.21
C ALA A 231 -8.37 4.47 4.67
N PHE A 232 -7.90 3.36 5.25
CA PHE A 232 -8.72 2.24 5.73
C PHE A 232 -8.69 2.10 7.27
N ARG A 233 -8.12 3.08 7.94
CA ARG A 233 -8.13 3.10 9.40
C ARG A 233 -9.57 3.21 9.91
N SER A 234 -10.01 2.22 10.70
CA SER A 234 -11.26 2.30 11.44
C SER A 234 -10.98 2.61 12.90
N GLU A 235 -11.87 3.34 13.56
CA GLU A 235 -11.78 3.62 14.98
C GLU A 235 -12.18 2.42 15.85
N GLY A 236 -12.44 1.29 15.25
CA GLY A 236 -12.95 0.09 15.86
C GLY A 236 -14.48 -0.03 15.75
N ALA A 237 -15.02 -1.15 16.22
CA ALA A 237 -16.45 -1.38 16.22
C ALA A 237 -17.09 -0.67 17.44
N ASP A 238 -18.19 0.02 17.19
CA ASP A 238 -19.06 0.54 18.26
C ASP A 238 -19.81 -0.64 18.89
N ILE A 239 -19.25 -1.18 19.96
CA ILE A 239 -19.78 -2.37 20.63
C ILE A 239 -21.19 -2.15 21.20
N GLU A 240 -21.49 -0.97 21.71
CA GLU A 240 -22.80 -0.66 22.25
C GLU A 240 -23.86 -0.61 21.14
N LYS A 241 -23.55 0.07 20.06
CA LYS A 241 -24.39 0.09 18.87
C LYS A 241 -24.55 -1.31 18.26
N PHE A 242 -23.49 -2.11 18.25
CA PHE A 242 -23.52 -3.48 17.77
C PHE A 242 -24.44 -4.35 18.61
N LYS A 243 -24.35 -4.30 19.95
CA LYS A 243 -25.24 -5.02 20.88
C LYS A 243 -26.72 -4.68 20.63
N LEU A 244 -27.01 -3.42 20.31
CA LEU A 244 -28.37 -2.97 20.04
C LEU A 244 -28.97 -3.67 18.80
N TYR A 245 -28.16 -3.86 17.75
CA TYR A 245 -28.64 -4.46 16.49
C TYR A 245 -28.43 -5.96 16.41
N TYR A 246 -27.63 -6.55 17.27
CA TYR A 246 -27.33 -7.98 17.25
C TYR A 246 -28.56 -8.90 17.26
N PRO A 247 -29.61 -8.65 18.08
CA PRO A 247 -30.81 -9.49 18.09
C PRO A 247 -31.49 -9.62 16.71
N VAL A 248 -31.51 -8.54 15.93
CA VAL A 248 -32.10 -8.53 14.59
C VAL A 248 -31.26 -9.39 13.64
N ILE A 249 -29.94 -9.26 13.71
CA ILE A 249 -28.99 -10.03 12.91
C ILE A 249 -29.05 -11.52 13.30
N ALA A 250 -29.02 -11.80 14.59
CA ALA A 250 -29.06 -13.15 15.11
C ALA A 250 -30.34 -13.90 14.67
N LYS A 251 -31.49 -13.24 14.76
CA LYS A 251 -32.78 -13.79 14.30
C LYS A 251 -32.74 -14.10 12.80
N HIS A 252 -32.18 -13.18 11.98
CA HIS A 252 -32.07 -13.38 10.53
C HIS A 252 -31.14 -14.56 10.18
N LEU A 253 -30.05 -14.72 10.90
CA LEU A 253 -29.07 -15.77 10.68
C LEU A 253 -29.38 -17.09 11.42
N ASN A 254 -30.47 -17.16 12.17
CA ASN A 254 -30.81 -18.28 13.06
C ASN A 254 -29.68 -18.59 14.06
N LEU A 255 -29.20 -17.56 14.74
CA LEU A 255 -28.17 -17.62 15.79
C LEU A 255 -28.80 -17.41 17.17
N PRO A 256 -28.12 -17.81 18.27
CA PRO A 256 -28.55 -17.49 19.63
C PRO A 256 -28.59 -15.97 19.82
N VAL A 257 -29.68 -15.46 20.43
CA VAL A 257 -29.86 -14.01 20.66
C VAL A 257 -29.16 -13.57 21.94
N ASP A 258 -29.05 -14.46 22.91
CA ASP A 258 -28.55 -14.18 24.27
C ASP A 258 -27.03 -14.04 24.34
N THR A 259 -26.33 -14.55 23.36
CA THR A 259 -24.85 -14.57 23.32
C THR A 259 -24.38 -14.09 21.99
N ILE A 260 -23.53 -13.05 21.96
CA ILE A 260 -22.93 -12.55 20.74
C ILE A 260 -22.00 -13.63 20.16
N ASN A 261 -22.48 -14.36 19.19
CA ASN A 261 -21.73 -15.42 18.52
C ASN A 261 -22.22 -15.60 17.08
N PHE A 262 -21.31 -15.47 16.12
CA PHE A 262 -21.59 -15.72 14.71
C PHE A 262 -21.23 -17.14 14.25
N THR A 263 -20.79 -17.99 15.17
CA THR A 263 -20.40 -19.37 14.84
C THR A 263 -21.63 -20.24 14.67
N LYS A 264 -21.85 -20.74 13.47
CA LYS A 264 -22.88 -21.74 13.19
C LYS A 264 -22.23 -23.09 12.92
N LYS A 265 -22.55 -24.09 13.73
CA LYS A 265 -22.11 -25.47 13.49
C LYS A 265 -23.07 -26.10 12.52
N VAL A 266 -22.58 -26.48 11.35
CA VAL A 266 -23.34 -27.26 10.37
C VAL A 266 -22.85 -28.69 10.44
N ILE A 267 -23.77 -29.63 10.68
CA ILE A 267 -23.49 -31.05 10.72
C ILE A 267 -24.01 -31.66 9.41
N PHE A 268 -23.08 -32.11 8.59
CA PHE A 268 -23.43 -32.87 7.38
C PHE A 268 -23.78 -34.32 7.75
N LYS A 269 -24.90 -34.79 7.24
CA LYS A 269 -25.37 -36.15 7.57
C LYS A 269 -24.52 -37.25 6.96
N GLU A 270 -23.97 -37.00 5.76
CA GLU A 270 -23.10 -37.96 5.07
C GLU A 270 -21.96 -37.22 4.33
N PRO A 271 -20.69 -37.57 4.60
CA PRO A 271 -19.60 -37.07 3.77
C PRO A 271 -19.65 -37.76 2.40
N TYR A 272 -19.29 -37.00 1.35
CA TYR A 272 -19.09 -37.57 0.02
C TYR A 272 -18.02 -38.71 0.09
N LYS A 273 -18.31 -39.86 -0.52
CA LYS A 273 -17.34 -40.95 -0.62
C LYS A 273 -16.10 -40.53 -1.43
N GLU A 274 -16.32 -39.76 -2.46
CA GLU A 274 -15.27 -39.18 -3.29
C GLU A 274 -15.38 -37.67 -3.23
N LYS A 275 -14.24 -37.00 -3.22
CA LYS A 275 -14.17 -35.52 -3.20
C LYS A 275 -14.47 -34.97 -4.60
N PRO A 276 -15.60 -34.29 -4.84
CA PRO A 276 -15.92 -33.76 -6.14
C PRO A 276 -14.99 -32.58 -6.49
N ASN A 277 -14.70 -32.39 -7.77
CA ASN A 277 -14.11 -31.14 -8.23
C ASN A 277 -15.14 -30.01 -8.11
N VAL A 278 -14.66 -28.82 -7.70
CA VAL A 278 -15.49 -27.63 -7.53
C VAL A 278 -15.03 -26.54 -8.50
N VAL A 279 -15.93 -26.09 -9.36
CA VAL A 279 -15.70 -24.99 -10.28
C VAL A 279 -16.62 -23.85 -9.90
N PHE A 280 -16.03 -22.72 -9.46
CA PHE A 280 -16.76 -21.50 -9.15
C PHE A 280 -16.55 -20.49 -10.28
N VAL A 281 -17.64 -20.09 -10.94
CA VAL A 281 -17.60 -19.14 -12.06
C VAL A 281 -18.33 -17.87 -11.67
N MET A 282 -17.61 -16.75 -11.65
CA MET A 282 -18.20 -15.41 -11.50
C MET A 282 -18.24 -14.72 -12.86
N LEU A 283 -19.44 -14.37 -13.31
CA LEU A 283 -19.65 -13.70 -14.59
C LEU A 283 -19.54 -12.18 -14.39
N GLU A 284 -18.64 -11.56 -15.14
CA GLU A 284 -18.42 -10.11 -15.13
C GLU A 284 -19.55 -9.38 -15.86
N SER A 285 -20.04 -8.28 -15.28
CA SER A 285 -21.03 -7.38 -15.88
C SER A 285 -22.32 -8.05 -16.38
N THR A 286 -22.68 -9.22 -15.81
CA THR A 286 -23.87 -9.98 -16.22
C THR A 286 -25.03 -9.65 -15.29
N GLY A 287 -25.95 -8.84 -15.79
CA GLY A 287 -27.18 -8.50 -15.07
C GLY A 287 -28.37 -9.37 -15.48
N THR A 288 -29.27 -9.66 -14.54
CA THR A 288 -30.49 -10.44 -14.80
C THR A 288 -31.34 -9.86 -15.90
N ALA A 289 -31.37 -8.52 -16.05
CA ALA A 289 -32.08 -7.82 -17.10
C ALA A 289 -31.61 -8.17 -18.53
N THR A 290 -30.40 -8.69 -18.68
CA THR A 290 -29.84 -9.11 -19.98
C THR A 290 -30.11 -10.58 -20.30
N MET A 291 -30.67 -11.35 -19.35
CA MET A 291 -30.86 -12.79 -19.48
C MET A 291 -32.32 -13.13 -19.84
N SER A 292 -32.51 -13.98 -20.84
CA SER A 292 -33.86 -14.40 -21.30
C SER A 292 -34.60 -15.19 -20.22
N TYR A 293 -33.92 -15.94 -19.40
CA TYR A 293 -34.50 -16.67 -18.25
C TYR A 293 -35.25 -15.73 -17.29
N TYR A 294 -34.80 -14.49 -17.13
CA TYR A 294 -35.44 -13.48 -16.29
C TYR A 294 -36.38 -12.53 -17.06
N GLY A 295 -36.76 -12.89 -18.28
CA GLY A 295 -37.77 -12.17 -19.04
C GLY A 295 -37.24 -11.18 -20.10
N ASN A 296 -35.95 -11.19 -20.42
CA ASN A 296 -35.44 -10.42 -21.54
C ASN A 296 -36.01 -11.01 -22.86
N PRO A 297 -36.65 -10.20 -23.72
CA PRO A 297 -37.26 -10.69 -24.97
C PRO A 297 -36.24 -11.09 -26.06
N LEU A 298 -34.98 -10.67 -25.90
CA LEU A 298 -33.90 -10.90 -26.87
C LEU A 298 -33.17 -12.20 -26.56
N ASN A 299 -33.63 -13.33 -26.72
CA ASN A 299 -32.92 -14.63 -26.48
C ASN A 299 -31.34 -14.53 -26.39
N SER A 300 -30.88 -13.69 -25.50
CA SER A 300 -29.47 -13.26 -25.41
C SER A 300 -28.59 -14.25 -24.63
N SER A 301 -29.18 -15.21 -23.90
CA SER A 301 -28.47 -16.13 -23.03
C SER A 301 -28.94 -17.61 -23.16
N PRO A 302 -29.14 -18.17 -24.37
CA PRO A 302 -29.81 -19.47 -24.53
C PRO A 302 -29.08 -20.63 -23.87
N LYS A 303 -27.76 -20.63 -23.87
CA LYS A 303 -26.96 -21.67 -23.20
C LYS A 303 -27.04 -21.57 -21.68
N MET A 304 -27.00 -20.35 -21.15
CA MET A 304 -27.13 -20.13 -19.70
C MET A 304 -28.54 -20.50 -19.24
N ASP A 305 -29.57 -20.13 -20.02
CA ASP A 305 -30.97 -20.46 -19.73
C ASP A 305 -31.19 -22.00 -19.69
N SER A 306 -30.54 -22.75 -20.58
CA SER A 306 -30.56 -24.21 -20.56
C SER A 306 -29.93 -24.75 -19.28
N ILE A 307 -28.74 -24.28 -18.90
CA ILE A 307 -28.06 -24.70 -17.66
C ILE A 307 -28.91 -24.38 -16.44
N ILE A 308 -29.52 -23.21 -16.37
CA ILE A 308 -30.36 -22.78 -15.25
C ILE A 308 -31.58 -23.71 -15.10
N LYS A 309 -32.21 -24.11 -16.21
CA LYS A 309 -33.36 -25.02 -16.19
C LYS A 309 -33.04 -26.43 -15.69
N GLU A 310 -31.82 -26.89 -15.88
CA GLU A 310 -31.33 -28.22 -15.49
C GLU A 310 -30.60 -28.22 -14.14
N SER A 311 -30.52 -27.05 -13.47
CA SER A 311 -29.75 -26.86 -12.25
C SER A 311 -30.59 -26.38 -11.08
N LEU A 312 -30.03 -26.43 -9.87
CA LEU A 312 -30.59 -25.70 -8.74
C LEU A 312 -30.38 -24.20 -8.92
N SER A 313 -31.45 -23.46 -9.10
CA SER A 313 -31.44 -22.03 -9.35
C SER A 313 -32.02 -21.26 -8.17
N PHE A 314 -31.40 -20.12 -7.83
CA PHE A 314 -31.86 -19.20 -6.78
C PHE A 314 -32.35 -17.91 -7.41
N SER A 315 -33.67 -17.73 -7.53
CA SER A 315 -34.30 -16.57 -8.18
C SER A 315 -34.14 -15.25 -7.40
N LYS A 316 -33.84 -15.32 -6.10
CA LYS A 316 -33.67 -14.17 -5.20
C LYS A 316 -32.26 -14.12 -4.63
N PHE A 317 -31.28 -14.34 -5.48
CA PHE A 317 -29.86 -14.21 -5.11
C PHE A 317 -29.36 -12.81 -5.51
N TYR A 318 -28.86 -12.05 -4.56
CA TYR A 318 -28.40 -10.66 -4.76
C TYR A 318 -26.92 -10.56 -4.48
N VAL A 319 -26.21 -9.77 -5.28
CA VAL A 319 -24.87 -9.34 -4.94
C VAL A 319 -24.96 -8.36 -3.77
N HIS A 320 -24.05 -8.48 -2.81
CA HIS A 320 -24.09 -7.63 -1.64
C HIS A 320 -23.63 -6.19 -1.93
N LYS A 321 -22.80 -5.97 -2.96
CA LYS A 321 -22.31 -4.66 -3.42
C LYS A 321 -22.18 -4.65 -4.94
N PRO A 322 -22.65 -3.58 -5.64
CA PRO A 322 -22.35 -3.38 -7.04
C PRO A 322 -20.85 -3.22 -7.27
N GLY A 323 -20.33 -3.89 -8.26
CA GLY A 323 -18.90 -3.82 -8.61
C GLY A 323 -18.13 -5.10 -8.28
N THR A 324 -17.27 -5.47 -9.22
CA THR A 324 -16.56 -6.75 -9.25
C THR A 324 -15.69 -6.97 -8.02
N ALA A 325 -14.90 -5.97 -7.64
CA ALA A 325 -13.93 -6.12 -6.54
C ALA A 325 -14.60 -6.43 -5.20
N GLY A 326 -15.71 -5.76 -4.86
CA GLY A 326 -16.45 -6.02 -3.62
C GLY A 326 -17.16 -7.36 -3.65
N SER A 327 -17.74 -7.74 -4.80
CA SER A 327 -18.43 -9.03 -4.97
C SER A 327 -17.46 -10.21 -4.92
N VAL A 328 -16.29 -10.10 -5.55
CA VAL A 328 -15.21 -11.12 -5.47
C VAL A 328 -14.72 -11.25 -4.04
N PHE A 329 -14.44 -10.14 -3.36
CA PHE A 329 -14.01 -10.15 -1.97
C PHE A 329 -15.00 -10.89 -1.08
N ALA A 330 -16.28 -10.54 -1.14
CA ALA A 330 -17.30 -11.17 -0.33
C ALA A 330 -17.49 -12.66 -0.66
N SER A 331 -17.44 -13.02 -1.93
CA SER A 331 -17.58 -14.43 -2.36
C SER A 331 -16.43 -15.32 -1.88
N ILE A 332 -15.22 -14.77 -1.85
CA ILE A 332 -14.01 -15.51 -1.46
C ILE A 332 -13.84 -15.56 0.05
N THR A 333 -14.13 -14.47 0.75
CA THR A 333 -13.90 -14.36 2.20
C THR A 333 -15.13 -14.71 3.03
N GLY A 334 -16.33 -14.64 2.45
CA GLY A 334 -17.59 -14.72 3.19
C GLY A 334 -17.89 -13.45 4.00
N LEU A 335 -17.10 -12.40 3.88
CA LEU A 335 -17.27 -11.14 4.59
C LEU A 335 -17.92 -10.09 3.67
N PRO A 336 -18.96 -9.38 4.13
CA PRO A 336 -19.55 -8.30 3.34
C PRO A 336 -18.57 -7.14 3.22
N ASP A 337 -18.47 -6.57 2.02
CA ASP A 337 -17.70 -5.34 1.77
C ASP A 337 -18.60 -4.14 2.11
N ILE A 338 -18.42 -3.59 3.30
CA ILE A 338 -19.23 -2.47 3.81
C ILE A 338 -18.58 -1.10 3.61
N GLU A 339 -17.42 -1.04 2.97
CA GLU A 339 -16.68 0.22 2.74
C GLU A 339 -17.43 1.13 1.75
N ASP A 340 -17.71 2.37 2.12
CA ASP A 340 -18.49 3.30 1.31
C ASP A 340 -17.69 3.84 0.11
N VAL A 341 -16.42 4.21 0.33
CA VAL A 341 -15.62 4.94 -0.66
C VAL A 341 -14.70 4.04 -1.47
N LYS A 342 -14.12 3.02 -0.82
CA LYS A 342 -13.22 2.06 -1.44
C LYS A 342 -13.68 0.65 -1.08
N THR A 343 -13.42 -0.30 -1.97
CA THR A 343 -13.74 -1.69 -1.68
C THR A 343 -12.78 -2.26 -0.64
N ALA A 344 -13.27 -3.13 0.25
CA ALA A 344 -12.46 -3.82 1.25
C ALA A 344 -11.27 -4.59 0.62
N SER A 345 -11.43 -5.09 -0.61
CA SER A 345 -10.35 -5.72 -1.39
C SER A 345 -9.15 -4.81 -1.68
N ARG A 346 -9.30 -3.49 -1.52
CA ARG A 346 -8.21 -2.51 -1.66
C ARG A 346 -7.59 -2.11 -0.34
N ASN A 347 -8.05 -2.68 0.77
CA ASN A 347 -7.50 -2.42 2.08
C ASN A 347 -6.23 -3.25 2.31
N PRO A 348 -5.05 -2.64 2.43
CA PRO A 348 -3.80 -3.37 2.63
C PRO A 348 -3.71 -4.08 3.99
N MET A 349 -4.54 -3.69 4.97
CA MET A 349 -4.54 -4.26 6.31
C MET A 349 -5.27 -5.61 6.42
N ILE A 350 -5.99 -6.02 5.37
CA ILE A 350 -6.78 -7.26 5.37
C ILE A 350 -6.33 -8.26 4.31
N ILE A 351 -5.08 -8.20 3.89
CA ILE A 351 -4.53 -9.10 2.87
C ILE A 351 -4.46 -10.53 3.36
N ASP A 352 -4.11 -10.74 4.62
CA ASP A 352 -4.01 -12.07 5.24
C ASP A 352 -5.36 -12.50 5.84
N GLN A 353 -6.37 -12.60 4.99
CA GLN A 353 -7.69 -13.08 5.36
C GLN A 353 -7.83 -14.58 5.08
N ARG A 354 -8.55 -15.27 5.94
CA ARG A 354 -9.03 -16.62 5.63
C ARG A 354 -10.01 -16.54 4.47
N ILE A 355 -9.85 -17.44 3.52
CA ILE A 355 -10.70 -17.54 2.35
C ILE A 355 -11.38 -18.91 2.30
N ILE A 356 -12.49 -18.99 1.59
CA ILE A 356 -13.27 -20.24 1.47
C ILE A 356 -12.39 -21.40 0.97
N PHE A 357 -11.42 -21.10 0.09
CA PHE A 357 -10.52 -22.13 -0.46
C PHE A 357 -9.56 -22.73 0.57
N ASP A 358 -9.36 -22.12 1.74
CA ASP A 358 -8.54 -22.70 2.81
C ASP A 358 -9.18 -23.96 3.40
N GLN A 359 -10.49 -24.11 3.24
CA GLN A 359 -11.22 -25.31 3.68
C GLN A 359 -11.03 -26.50 2.74
N TYR A 360 -10.59 -26.27 1.50
CA TYR A 360 -10.37 -27.33 0.50
C TYR A 360 -8.99 -27.96 0.67
N LYS A 361 -8.81 -28.68 1.80
CA LYS A 361 -7.55 -29.39 2.10
C LYS A 361 -7.38 -30.58 1.16
N GLY A 362 -6.20 -30.66 0.53
CA GLY A 362 -5.86 -31.73 -0.42
C GLY A 362 -6.44 -31.55 -1.82
N TYR A 363 -6.95 -30.37 -2.15
CA TYR A 363 -7.30 -29.97 -3.51
C TYR A 363 -6.21 -29.12 -4.12
N GLU A 364 -5.99 -29.26 -5.40
CA GLU A 364 -5.31 -28.25 -6.20
C GLU A 364 -6.22 -27.04 -6.35
N LYS A 365 -5.69 -25.83 -6.10
CA LYS A 365 -6.46 -24.59 -6.11
C LYS A 365 -5.98 -23.73 -7.27
N LEU A 366 -6.86 -23.49 -8.23
CA LEU A 366 -6.59 -22.70 -9.42
C LEU A 366 -7.46 -21.46 -9.40
N TYR A 367 -6.87 -20.31 -9.72
CA TYR A 367 -7.58 -19.04 -9.84
C TYR A 367 -7.32 -18.46 -11.22
N PHE A 368 -8.38 -18.23 -11.97
CA PHE A 368 -8.34 -17.65 -13.30
C PHE A 368 -9.00 -16.28 -13.28
N LEU A 369 -8.32 -15.29 -13.80
CA LEU A 369 -8.84 -13.94 -13.96
C LEU A 369 -8.87 -13.61 -15.45
N GLY A 370 -10.06 -13.31 -16.00
CA GLY A 370 -10.22 -12.78 -17.34
C GLY A 370 -10.03 -11.26 -17.31
N GLY A 371 -9.20 -10.75 -18.17
CA GLY A 371 -8.92 -9.31 -18.30
C GLY A 371 -7.42 -9.01 -18.30
N SER A 372 -7.07 -7.81 -18.78
CA SER A 372 -5.69 -7.29 -18.84
C SER A 372 -5.30 -6.56 -17.56
#